data_89d6d1d3db0ab2ea0d5d3757d29d3a3e
#
_entry.id   89d6d1d3db0ab2ea0d5d3757d29d3a3e
#
_cell.length_a   1.000
_cell.length_b   1.000
_cell.length_c   1.000
_cell.angle_alpha   90.00
_cell.angle_beta   90.00
_cell.angle_gamma   90.00
#
_symmetry.space_group_name_H-M   'P 1'
#
loop_
_entity.id
_entity.type
_entity.pdbx_description
1 polymer ?
#
loop_
_entity_poly.entity_id
_entity_poly.type
_entity_poly.pdbx_seq_one_letter_code
_entity_poly.pdbx_strand_id
1 'polypeptide(L)'
;MSETFYGPDFTLLQKQDPDVAAVLLSELKRQQTNLQLIASENFTSRAVLAAMGSTLSNKYAEGYPGKRYYGGCEEVDKAEVIAIDRAKSLFGAEHANVQPHSGASANIAVYQAFTKPGDTVLAMSLPHGGHLTHGSKVNFSGNWFNIVSYGVRQDNELIDYDELRDLAIANKPKMICSGATAYPSLIDFEKVRAICDEVGAIMWVDAAHFIGLVAGKAIPSPVPYADVVSFTTHKVLRGPRGGMILSKAEHAAAIDKAVFPGMQGGPIMSAVAGKAIALAECATPAYQKYAKDVIVNAQSLCTALEAEGMRAVSGGTQTHLALIDIRSTGVNGKVADERCGAAGIVLNKNSIPYDPEAPSVTSGIRVGTPATTTQGMGVEEMKTIASLISRAIKTDDASAHAAIKSDVHALTARFPIYQA
;
A
#
# COMPACT_ATOMS: atom_id res chain seq x y z
N MET A 1 -6.99 -25.00 16.91
CA MET A 1 -6.25 -23.72 17.06
C MET A 1 -6.81 -22.59 16.21
N SER A 2 -7.19 -22.82 14.95
CA SER A 2 -7.73 -21.76 14.08
C SER A 2 -9.12 -21.23 14.48
N GLU A 3 -9.99 -22.06 15.03
CA GLU A 3 -11.34 -21.65 15.47
C GLU A 3 -11.30 -20.72 16.67
N THR A 4 -10.35 -20.91 17.58
CA THR A 4 -10.17 -20.07 18.76
C THR A 4 -9.70 -18.63 18.42
N PHE A 5 -9.11 -18.43 17.24
CA PHE A 5 -8.71 -17.10 16.78
C PHE A 5 -9.91 -16.18 16.55
N TYR A 6 -10.99 -16.68 15.93
CA TYR A 6 -12.18 -15.90 15.62
C TYR A 6 -13.10 -15.64 16.82
N GLY A 7 -12.86 -16.32 17.96
CA GLY A 7 -13.66 -16.16 19.16
C GLY A 7 -14.98 -16.97 19.15
N PRO A 8 -15.83 -16.80 20.19
CA PRO A 8 -17.01 -17.64 20.39
C PRO A 8 -18.06 -17.50 19.29
N ASP A 9 -18.15 -16.34 18.66
CA ASP A 9 -19.15 -16.08 17.61
C ASP A 9 -18.86 -16.85 16.31
N PHE A 10 -17.67 -17.40 16.15
CA PHE A 10 -17.33 -18.24 15.00
C PHE A 10 -18.20 -19.49 14.90
N THR A 11 -18.61 -20.05 16.03
CA THR A 11 -19.55 -21.17 16.07
C THR A 11 -20.91 -20.81 15.48
N LEU A 12 -21.37 -19.55 15.64
CA LEU A 12 -22.60 -19.08 15.01
C LEU A 12 -22.45 -19.02 13.49
N LEU A 13 -21.30 -18.51 13.02
CA LEU A 13 -20.98 -18.46 11.58
C LEU A 13 -20.92 -19.89 10.98
N GLN A 14 -20.23 -20.82 11.64
CA GLN A 14 -20.15 -22.21 11.19
C GLN A 14 -21.52 -22.87 11.06
N LYS A 15 -22.42 -22.58 12.00
CA LYS A 15 -23.78 -23.09 11.97
C LYS A 15 -24.63 -22.45 10.87
N GLN A 16 -24.46 -21.14 10.64
CA GLN A 16 -25.25 -20.36 9.69
C GLN A 16 -24.79 -20.59 8.24
N ASP A 17 -23.47 -20.61 8.03
CA ASP A 17 -22.85 -20.76 6.71
C ASP A 17 -21.52 -21.51 6.83
N PRO A 18 -21.57 -22.85 6.77
CA PRO A 18 -20.38 -23.69 6.89
C PRO A 18 -19.38 -23.47 5.74
N ASP A 19 -19.83 -23.10 4.55
CA ASP A 19 -18.96 -22.89 3.38
C ASP A 19 -18.11 -21.64 3.57
N VAL A 20 -18.71 -20.53 3.98
CA VAL A 20 -17.97 -19.29 4.31
C VAL A 20 -17.03 -19.54 5.50
N ALA A 21 -17.46 -20.25 6.52
CA ALA A 21 -16.60 -20.61 7.66
C ALA A 21 -15.36 -21.40 7.22
N ALA A 22 -15.52 -22.36 6.31
CA ALA A 22 -14.43 -23.15 5.74
C ALA A 22 -13.44 -22.28 4.96
N VAL A 23 -13.91 -21.29 4.18
CA VAL A 23 -13.06 -20.33 3.47
C VAL A 23 -12.23 -19.51 4.45
N LEU A 24 -12.84 -18.97 5.53
CA LEU A 24 -12.11 -18.18 6.53
C LEU A 24 -11.01 -18.99 7.21
N LEU A 25 -11.28 -20.25 7.57
CA LEU A 25 -10.28 -21.15 8.18
C LEU A 25 -9.16 -21.49 7.20
N SER A 26 -9.49 -21.74 5.93
CA SER A 26 -8.52 -22.04 4.88
C SER A 26 -7.61 -20.83 4.60
N GLU A 27 -8.17 -19.62 4.55
CA GLU A 27 -7.41 -18.39 4.35
C GLU A 27 -6.49 -18.10 5.56
N LEU A 28 -6.98 -18.26 6.78
CA LEU A 28 -6.14 -18.13 7.97
C LEU A 28 -4.97 -19.12 7.92
N LYS A 29 -5.22 -20.38 7.57
CA LYS A 29 -4.18 -21.39 7.40
C LYS A 29 -3.17 -20.98 6.31
N ARG A 30 -3.65 -20.50 5.15
CA ARG A 30 -2.79 -20.02 4.06
C ARG A 30 -1.87 -18.90 4.54
N GLN A 31 -2.41 -17.91 5.26
CA GLN A 31 -1.62 -16.80 5.82
C GLN A 31 -0.58 -17.26 6.84
N GLN A 32 -0.87 -18.30 7.61
CA GLN A 32 0.04 -18.87 8.61
C GLN A 32 1.15 -19.73 8.01
N THR A 33 0.94 -20.31 6.83
CA THR A 33 1.85 -21.30 6.25
C THR A 33 2.62 -20.81 5.03
N ASN A 34 2.21 -19.72 4.39
CA ASN A 34 2.88 -19.17 3.21
C ASN A 34 3.70 -17.94 3.56
N LEU A 35 4.78 -17.70 2.81
CA LEU A 35 5.53 -16.44 2.88
C LEU A 35 4.77 -15.34 2.12
N GLN A 36 4.42 -14.27 2.81
CA GLN A 36 3.69 -13.14 2.23
C GLN A 36 4.66 -12.01 1.89
N LEU A 37 5.00 -11.89 0.61
CA LEU A 37 5.94 -10.89 0.09
C LEU A 37 5.30 -9.88 -0.87
N ILE A 38 3.96 -9.87 -1.00
CA ILE A 38 3.27 -8.80 -1.71
C ILE A 38 3.49 -7.48 -0.96
N ALA A 39 4.16 -6.52 -1.59
CA ALA A 39 4.56 -5.25 -0.96
C ALA A 39 3.39 -4.41 -0.43
N SER A 40 2.19 -4.64 -0.93
CA SER A 40 0.95 -3.96 -0.54
C SER A 40 0.10 -4.73 0.47
N GLU A 41 0.60 -5.84 1.04
CA GLU A 41 -0.10 -6.64 2.02
C GLU A 41 0.61 -6.65 3.38
N ASN A 42 -0.19 -6.86 4.43
CA ASN A 42 0.29 -6.94 5.81
C ASN A 42 -0.72 -7.68 6.69
N PHE A 43 -0.30 -8.01 7.89
CA PHE A 43 -1.16 -8.59 8.92
C PHE A 43 -1.60 -7.51 9.89
N THR A 44 -2.90 -7.21 9.91
CA THR A 44 -3.46 -6.21 10.83
C THR A 44 -3.60 -6.80 12.25
N SER A 45 -3.71 -5.94 13.27
CA SER A 45 -3.84 -6.42 14.66
C SER A 45 -5.22 -7.04 14.95
N ARG A 46 -5.28 -7.90 15.99
CA ARG A 46 -6.56 -8.44 16.46
C ARG A 46 -7.52 -7.34 16.93
N ALA A 47 -7.01 -6.23 17.47
CA ALA A 47 -7.82 -5.10 17.89
C ALA A 47 -8.50 -4.43 16.68
N VAL A 48 -7.78 -4.25 15.58
CA VAL A 48 -8.35 -3.73 14.32
C VAL A 48 -9.41 -4.69 13.77
N LEU A 49 -9.13 -6.01 13.75
CA LEU A 49 -10.10 -7.01 13.28
C LEU A 49 -11.38 -7.02 14.15
N ALA A 50 -11.24 -6.87 15.47
CA ALA A 50 -12.39 -6.79 16.38
C ALA A 50 -13.25 -5.53 16.10
N ALA A 51 -12.62 -4.39 15.82
CA ALA A 51 -13.35 -3.17 15.45
C ALA A 51 -14.10 -3.34 14.13
N MET A 52 -13.50 -4.03 13.15
CA MET A 52 -14.12 -4.30 11.85
C MET A 52 -15.39 -5.16 11.98
N GLY A 53 -15.43 -6.10 12.92
CA GLY A 53 -16.58 -6.94 13.22
C GLY A 53 -17.57 -6.34 14.22
N SER A 54 -17.46 -5.07 14.57
CA SER A 54 -18.29 -4.43 15.60
C SER A 54 -19.67 -4.01 15.09
N THR A 55 -20.57 -3.71 16.05
CA THR A 55 -21.94 -3.19 15.80
C THR A 55 -21.95 -1.83 15.09
N LEU A 56 -20.82 -1.13 14.97
CA LEU A 56 -20.70 0.09 14.17
C LEU A 56 -21.04 -0.15 12.69
N SER A 57 -20.97 -1.40 12.21
CA SER A 57 -21.41 -1.81 10.88
C SER A 57 -22.90 -1.54 10.62
N ASN A 58 -23.73 -1.45 11.68
CA ASN A 58 -25.17 -1.24 11.57
C ASN A 58 -25.54 0.24 11.39
N LYS A 59 -24.59 1.18 11.62
CA LYS A 59 -24.91 2.60 11.67
C LYS A 59 -24.64 3.33 10.37
N TYR A 60 -25.68 3.96 9.82
CA TYR A 60 -25.57 4.86 8.68
C TYR A 60 -25.20 6.28 9.13
N ALA A 61 -24.11 6.85 8.61
CA ALA A 61 -23.53 8.09 9.14
C ALA A 61 -23.11 9.08 8.03
N GLU A 62 -24.01 9.34 7.06
CA GLU A 62 -23.79 10.36 6.01
C GLU A 62 -23.57 11.75 6.64
N GLY A 63 -22.66 12.50 6.07
CA GLY A 63 -22.20 13.79 6.59
C GLY A 63 -20.94 13.64 7.44
N TYR A 64 -20.71 14.58 8.32
CA TYR A 64 -19.52 14.69 9.17
C TYR A 64 -19.88 14.83 10.63
N PRO A 65 -18.98 14.62 11.61
CA PRO A 65 -19.27 14.79 13.03
C PRO A 65 -19.96 16.10 13.33
N GLY A 66 -21.07 16.03 14.07
CA GLY A 66 -21.91 17.19 14.41
C GLY A 66 -22.77 17.74 13.25
N LYS A 67 -22.64 17.21 12.04
CA LYS A 67 -23.38 17.63 10.83
C LYS A 67 -23.83 16.42 10.03
N ARG A 68 -24.52 15.47 10.68
CA ARG A 68 -25.03 14.25 10.03
C ARG A 68 -26.43 14.47 9.43
N TYR A 69 -26.71 13.68 8.40
CA TYR A 69 -28.05 13.65 7.79
C TYR A 69 -29.03 12.79 8.58
N TYR A 70 -28.53 11.91 9.47
CA TYR A 70 -29.34 10.98 10.26
C TYR A 70 -29.09 11.17 11.75
N GLY A 71 -30.11 10.90 12.58
CA GLY A 71 -29.99 10.87 14.04
C GLY A 71 -29.24 9.64 14.56
N GLY A 72 -28.91 9.63 15.86
CA GLY A 72 -28.25 8.52 16.55
C GLY A 72 -26.77 8.36 16.18
N CYS A 73 -26.09 9.44 15.82
CA CYS A 73 -24.69 9.42 15.39
C CYS A 73 -23.71 9.83 16.51
N GLU A 74 -24.15 10.04 17.71
CA GLU A 74 -23.37 10.58 18.82
C GLU A 74 -22.12 9.75 19.12
N GLU A 75 -22.21 8.42 19.05
CA GLU A 75 -21.10 7.51 19.30
C GLU A 75 -20.19 7.35 18.09
N VAL A 76 -20.75 7.27 16.88
CA VAL A 76 -19.92 7.20 15.65
C VAL A 76 -19.19 8.51 15.39
N ASP A 77 -19.74 9.66 15.80
CA ASP A 77 -19.05 10.95 15.76
C ASP A 77 -17.78 10.92 16.60
N LYS A 78 -17.86 10.37 17.82
CA LYS A 78 -16.68 10.21 18.69
C LYS A 78 -15.62 9.34 18.03
N ALA A 79 -16.02 8.21 17.42
CA ALA A 79 -15.09 7.32 16.74
C ALA A 79 -14.38 8.02 15.56
N GLU A 80 -15.12 8.80 14.77
CA GLU A 80 -14.57 9.54 13.65
C GLU A 80 -13.64 10.68 14.10
N VAL A 81 -14.03 11.44 15.11
CA VAL A 81 -13.20 12.51 15.71
C VAL A 81 -11.89 11.92 16.23
N ILE A 82 -11.93 10.80 16.96
CA ILE A 82 -10.72 10.11 17.44
C ILE A 82 -9.80 9.75 16.26
N ALA A 83 -10.34 9.24 15.16
CA ALA A 83 -9.54 8.89 13.98
C ALA A 83 -8.92 10.13 13.32
N ILE A 84 -9.68 11.22 13.18
CA ILE A 84 -9.22 12.50 12.64
C ILE A 84 -8.09 13.09 13.50
N ASP A 85 -8.29 13.18 14.81
CA ASP A 85 -7.31 13.78 15.72
C ASP A 85 -6.01 12.97 15.76
N ARG A 86 -6.11 11.64 15.77
CA ARG A 86 -4.95 10.76 15.70
C ARG A 86 -4.19 10.89 14.38
N ALA A 87 -4.90 11.00 13.26
CA ALA A 87 -4.27 11.21 11.96
C ALA A 87 -3.54 12.55 11.90
N LYS A 88 -4.19 13.63 12.32
CA LYS A 88 -3.57 14.97 12.38
C LYS A 88 -2.34 14.99 13.28
N SER A 89 -2.43 14.41 14.46
CA SER A 89 -1.31 14.34 15.42
C SER A 89 -0.14 13.50 14.90
N LEU A 90 -0.42 12.32 14.33
CA LEU A 90 0.60 11.38 13.87
C LEU A 90 1.42 11.93 12.70
N PHE A 91 0.76 12.59 11.75
CA PHE A 91 1.36 13.07 10.51
C PHE A 91 1.71 14.57 10.51
N GLY A 92 1.28 15.32 11.51
CA GLY A 92 1.43 16.78 11.54
C GLY A 92 0.57 17.49 10.50
N ALA A 93 -0.58 16.92 10.14
CA ALA A 93 -1.49 17.46 9.13
C ALA A 93 -2.48 18.47 9.75
N GLU A 94 -2.85 19.48 8.98
CA GLU A 94 -3.83 20.48 9.41
C GLU A 94 -5.26 19.95 9.31
N HIS A 95 -5.55 19.10 8.32
CA HIS A 95 -6.84 18.46 8.11
C HIS A 95 -6.67 16.98 7.76
N ALA A 96 -7.65 16.16 8.14
CA ALA A 96 -7.72 14.75 7.81
C ALA A 96 -9.16 14.35 7.51
N ASN A 97 -9.39 13.70 6.37
CA ASN A 97 -10.63 13.01 6.04
C ASN A 97 -10.40 11.49 6.12
N VAL A 98 -11.11 10.83 7.05
CA VAL A 98 -10.95 9.39 7.35
C VAL A 98 -12.02 8.52 6.72
N GLN A 99 -12.94 9.12 5.95
CA GLN A 99 -14.09 8.42 5.37
C GLN A 99 -13.82 7.62 4.09
N PRO A 100 -12.80 7.87 3.25
CA PRO A 100 -12.61 7.12 2.01
C PRO A 100 -12.62 5.60 2.24
N HIS A 101 -13.44 4.89 1.46
CA HIS A 101 -13.63 3.44 1.56
C HIS A 101 -12.38 2.65 1.13
N SER A 102 -11.55 3.26 0.28
CA SER A 102 -10.31 2.67 -0.24
C SER A 102 -9.32 3.75 -0.66
N GLY A 103 -8.09 3.38 -1.01
CA GLY A 103 -7.15 4.30 -1.63
C GLY A 103 -7.64 4.83 -2.97
N ALA A 104 -8.28 3.99 -3.78
CA ALA A 104 -8.89 4.43 -5.04
C ALA A 104 -9.98 5.48 -4.81
N SER A 105 -10.85 5.29 -3.80
CA SER A 105 -11.85 6.29 -3.42
C SER A 105 -11.21 7.61 -2.95
N ALA A 106 -10.13 7.52 -2.16
CA ALA A 106 -9.39 8.71 -1.75
C ALA A 106 -8.80 9.46 -2.97
N ASN A 107 -8.22 8.73 -3.92
CA ASN A 107 -7.64 9.31 -5.12
C ASN A 107 -8.71 9.97 -6.01
N ILE A 108 -9.86 9.32 -6.22
CA ILE A 108 -10.96 9.94 -7.00
C ILE A 108 -11.44 11.23 -6.30
N ALA A 109 -11.54 11.24 -4.96
CA ALA A 109 -11.93 12.44 -4.23
C ALA A 109 -10.91 13.58 -4.40
N VAL A 110 -9.60 13.27 -4.44
CA VAL A 110 -8.56 14.27 -4.74
C VAL A 110 -8.73 14.84 -6.14
N TYR A 111 -8.93 13.98 -7.16
CA TYR A 111 -9.23 14.46 -8.50
C TYR A 111 -10.46 15.37 -8.51
N GLN A 112 -11.53 14.96 -7.88
CA GLN A 112 -12.78 15.74 -7.86
C GLN A 112 -12.65 17.07 -7.12
N ALA A 113 -11.79 17.14 -6.10
CA ALA A 113 -11.57 18.39 -5.34
C ALA A 113 -10.82 19.45 -6.16
N PHE A 114 -9.88 19.05 -7.01
CA PHE A 114 -8.92 19.96 -7.63
C PHE A 114 -8.98 20.03 -9.15
N THR A 115 -9.69 19.11 -9.79
CA THR A 115 -9.73 19.03 -11.27
C THR A 115 -11.15 18.84 -11.79
N LYS A 116 -11.30 19.05 -13.10
CA LYS A 116 -12.51 18.74 -13.88
C LYS A 116 -12.14 17.80 -15.02
N PRO A 117 -13.08 17.02 -15.57
CA PRO A 117 -12.83 16.21 -16.75
C PRO A 117 -12.20 17.05 -17.87
N GLY A 118 -11.11 16.54 -18.46
CA GLY A 118 -10.32 17.24 -19.48
C GLY A 118 -9.14 18.07 -18.94
N ASP A 119 -9.07 18.33 -17.62
CA ASP A 119 -7.90 19.02 -17.05
C ASP A 119 -6.63 18.16 -17.19
N THR A 120 -5.49 18.83 -17.31
CA THR A 120 -4.18 18.17 -17.40
C THR A 120 -3.68 17.81 -16.00
N VAL A 121 -3.27 16.55 -15.82
CA VAL A 121 -2.63 16.02 -14.61
C VAL A 121 -1.32 15.36 -15.00
N LEU A 122 -0.25 15.71 -14.28
CA LEU A 122 1.06 15.12 -14.44
C LEU A 122 1.27 14.03 -13.39
N ALA A 123 1.64 12.80 -13.81
CA ALA A 123 1.77 11.66 -12.91
C ALA A 123 2.81 10.65 -13.40
N MET A 124 3.36 9.85 -12.49
CA MET A 124 4.31 8.80 -12.86
C MET A 124 3.64 7.73 -13.74
N SER A 125 4.31 7.35 -14.81
CA SER A 125 3.84 6.30 -15.73
C SER A 125 3.76 4.93 -15.03
N LEU A 126 2.76 4.13 -15.40
CA LEU A 126 2.55 2.80 -14.83
C LEU A 126 3.77 1.86 -14.99
N PRO A 127 4.43 1.78 -16.17
CA PRO A 127 5.62 0.94 -16.35
C PRO A 127 6.81 1.36 -15.49
N HIS A 128 6.88 2.64 -15.08
CA HIS A 128 7.95 3.17 -14.22
C HIS A 128 7.59 3.20 -12.74
N GLY A 129 6.50 2.54 -12.35
CA GLY A 129 6.12 2.37 -10.96
C GLY A 129 4.87 3.15 -10.51
N GLY A 130 4.20 3.88 -11.39
CA GLY A 130 2.93 4.55 -11.08
C GLY A 130 1.82 3.59 -10.69
N HIS A 131 0.70 4.13 -10.19
CA HIS A 131 -0.50 3.36 -9.88
C HIS A 131 -1.54 3.46 -11.00
N LEU A 132 -2.49 2.51 -11.07
CA LEU A 132 -3.60 2.57 -12.04
C LEU A 132 -4.34 3.91 -12.01
N THR A 133 -4.58 4.46 -10.81
CA THR A 133 -5.27 5.75 -10.64
C THR A 133 -4.40 6.98 -10.96
N HIS A 134 -3.15 6.78 -11.42
CA HIS A 134 -2.26 7.84 -11.87
C HIS A 134 -2.35 8.07 -13.39
N GLY A 135 -3.47 7.70 -14.02
CA GLY A 135 -3.72 7.99 -15.42
C GLY A 135 -3.65 6.79 -16.37
N SER A 136 -3.73 5.57 -15.86
CA SER A 136 -3.84 4.39 -16.71
C SER A 136 -5.09 4.46 -17.61
N LYS A 137 -4.94 4.17 -18.91
CA LYS A 137 -6.02 4.23 -19.90
C LYS A 137 -7.20 3.28 -19.62
N VAL A 138 -6.99 2.26 -18.78
CA VAL A 138 -8.07 1.34 -18.35
C VAL A 138 -8.75 1.80 -17.06
N ASN A 139 -8.31 2.92 -16.48
CA ASN A 139 -8.84 3.49 -15.24
C ASN A 139 -9.58 4.80 -15.53
N PHE A 140 -10.51 5.19 -14.62
CA PHE A 140 -11.23 6.47 -14.74
C PHE A 140 -10.28 7.65 -14.96
N SER A 141 -9.12 7.66 -14.31
CA SER A 141 -8.15 8.75 -14.37
C SER A 141 -7.61 8.97 -15.78
N GLY A 142 -7.32 7.90 -16.52
CA GLY A 142 -6.87 7.99 -17.91
C GLY A 142 -8.00 8.24 -18.92
N ASN A 143 -9.27 8.03 -18.51
CA ASN A 143 -10.44 8.27 -19.37
C ASN A 143 -10.99 9.69 -19.22
N TRP A 144 -10.88 10.30 -18.04
CA TRP A 144 -11.52 11.58 -17.74
C TRP A 144 -10.55 12.75 -17.82
N PHE A 145 -9.25 12.54 -17.68
CA PHE A 145 -8.25 13.60 -17.61
C PHE A 145 -7.22 13.50 -18.72
N ASN A 146 -6.63 14.64 -19.08
CA ASN A 146 -5.48 14.69 -19.95
C ASN A 146 -4.22 14.35 -19.14
N ILE A 147 -3.77 13.11 -19.24
CA ILE A 147 -2.63 12.62 -18.44
C ILE A 147 -1.33 12.81 -19.21
N VAL A 148 -0.41 13.55 -18.62
CA VAL A 148 0.98 13.64 -19.04
C VAL A 148 1.83 12.81 -18.07
N SER A 149 2.55 11.83 -18.58
CA SER A 149 3.33 10.93 -17.73
C SER A 149 4.80 11.33 -17.71
N TYR A 150 5.39 11.35 -16.50
CA TYR A 150 6.83 11.39 -16.30
C TYR A 150 7.37 10.02 -15.93
N GLY A 151 8.67 9.83 -16.03
CA GLY A 151 9.29 8.54 -15.82
C GLY A 151 10.51 8.57 -14.90
N VAL A 152 11.31 7.52 -15.05
CA VAL A 152 12.63 7.41 -14.43
C VAL A 152 13.69 7.45 -15.54
N ARG A 153 14.89 7.85 -15.20
CA ARG A 153 16.05 7.87 -16.11
C ARG A 153 16.43 6.43 -16.49
N GLN A 154 16.92 6.26 -17.70
CA GLN A 154 17.33 4.93 -18.16
C GLN A 154 18.67 4.47 -17.57
N ASP A 155 19.55 5.41 -17.23
CA ASP A 155 20.89 5.13 -16.73
C ASP A 155 20.93 4.66 -15.27
N ASN A 156 19.99 5.12 -14.43
CA ASN A 156 19.99 4.86 -12.99
C ASN A 156 18.63 4.46 -12.42
N GLU A 157 17.57 4.47 -13.23
CA GLU A 157 16.20 4.10 -12.87
C GLU A 157 15.61 4.94 -11.71
N LEU A 158 16.11 6.17 -11.54
CA LEU A 158 15.60 7.15 -10.59
C LEU A 158 14.72 8.18 -11.30
N ILE A 159 13.79 8.81 -10.56
CA ILE A 159 12.91 9.87 -11.09
C ILE A 159 13.75 10.97 -11.73
N ASP A 160 13.42 11.32 -12.98
CA ASP A 160 14.00 12.46 -13.69
C ASP A 160 13.24 13.74 -13.32
N TYR A 161 13.79 14.50 -12.37
CA TYR A 161 13.15 15.74 -11.92
C TYR A 161 13.30 16.87 -12.95
N ASP A 162 14.29 16.82 -13.82
CA ASP A 162 14.43 17.79 -14.92
C ASP A 162 13.37 17.55 -15.99
N GLU A 163 13.18 16.28 -16.39
CA GLU A 163 12.05 15.90 -17.26
C GLU A 163 10.70 16.29 -16.64
N LEU A 164 10.51 15.99 -15.34
CA LEU A 164 9.28 16.35 -14.63
C LEU A 164 9.01 17.86 -14.69
N ARG A 165 10.04 18.69 -14.48
CA ARG A 165 9.93 20.14 -14.55
C ARG A 165 9.61 20.62 -15.97
N ASP A 166 10.31 20.12 -16.98
CA ASP A 166 10.10 20.49 -18.37
C ASP A 166 8.68 20.14 -18.85
N LEU A 167 8.20 18.95 -18.48
CA LEU A 167 6.82 18.51 -18.75
C LEU A 167 5.79 19.42 -18.03
N ALA A 168 6.06 19.82 -16.79
CA ALA A 168 5.18 20.70 -16.03
C ALA A 168 5.09 22.10 -16.67
N ILE A 169 6.22 22.68 -17.10
CA ILE A 169 6.27 23.98 -17.78
C ILE A 169 5.52 23.92 -19.12
N ALA A 170 5.77 22.87 -19.90
CA ALA A 170 5.18 22.71 -21.23
C ALA A 170 3.66 22.50 -21.19
N ASN A 171 3.16 21.75 -20.21
CA ASN A 171 1.77 21.29 -20.15
C ASN A 171 0.90 22.05 -19.14
N LYS A 172 1.48 22.82 -18.23
CA LYS A 172 0.80 23.61 -17.17
C LYS A 172 -0.32 22.83 -16.48
N PRO A 173 0.00 21.68 -15.84
CA PRO A 173 -0.99 20.81 -15.21
C PRO A 173 -1.71 21.52 -14.07
N LYS A 174 -2.97 21.18 -13.84
CA LYS A 174 -3.70 21.60 -12.65
C LYS A 174 -3.17 20.93 -11.39
N MET A 175 -2.65 19.71 -11.53
CA MET A 175 -2.18 18.90 -10.42
C MET A 175 -1.00 18.03 -10.86
N ILE A 176 -0.01 17.90 -9.99
CA ILE A 176 1.11 16.96 -10.14
C ILE A 176 0.96 15.88 -9.06
N CYS A 177 0.78 14.62 -9.50
CA CYS A 177 0.74 13.46 -8.64
C CYS A 177 2.15 12.90 -8.45
N SER A 178 2.64 12.91 -7.22
CA SER A 178 3.88 12.27 -6.82
C SER A 178 3.55 11.07 -5.92
N GLY A 179 4.11 9.91 -6.22
CA GLY A 179 3.84 8.67 -5.49
C GLY A 179 3.95 7.47 -6.42
N ALA A 180 4.19 6.31 -5.85
CA ALA A 180 4.45 5.13 -6.65
C ALA A 180 4.03 3.83 -5.96
N THR A 181 3.79 2.81 -6.78
CA THR A 181 3.45 1.44 -6.36
C THR A 181 4.65 0.51 -6.39
N ALA A 182 5.61 0.77 -7.29
CA ALA A 182 6.77 -0.08 -7.54
C ALA A 182 8.08 0.72 -7.73
N TYR A 183 8.22 1.84 -7.05
CA TYR A 183 9.44 2.65 -7.02
C TYR A 183 10.16 2.41 -5.70
N PRO A 184 11.38 1.81 -5.70
CA PRO A 184 12.05 1.38 -4.48
C PRO A 184 12.86 2.49 -3.79
N SER A 185 13.05 3.66 -4.44
CA SER A 185 13.84 4.77 -3.92
C SER A 185 12.96 5.83 -3.26
N LEU A 186 13.59 6.76 -2.53
CA LEU A 186 12.89 7.90 -1.94
C LEU A 186 12.54 8.94 -3.01
N ILE A 187 11.41 9.61 -2.81
CA ILE A 187 10.97 10.74 -3.63
C ILE A 187 11.42 12.04 -2.95
N ASP A 188 12.01 12.93 -3.71
CA ASP A 188 12.41 14.27 -3.26
C ASP A 188 11.19 15.22 -3.33
N PHE A 189 10.46 15.29 -2.22
CA PHE A 189 9.24 16.11 -2.13
C PHE A 189 9.51 17.61 -2.21
N GLU A 190 10.71 18.06 -1.83
CA GLU A 190 11.09 19.47 -1.93
C GLU A 190 11.24 19.89 -3.39
N LYS A 191 11.88 19.06 -4.22
CA LYS A 191 11.97 19.32 -5.66
C LYS A 191 10.60 19.31 -6.33
N VAL A 192 9.74 18.34 -5.98
CA VAL A 192 8.38 18.29 -6.54
C VAL A 192 7.59 19.55 -6.13
N ARG A 193 7.71 20.01 -4.87
CA ARG A 193 7.08 21.26 -4.41
C ARG A 193 7.55 22.46 -5.21
N ALA A 194 8.86 22.60 -5.41
CA ALA A 194 9.41 23.70 -6.20
C ALA A 194 8.87 23.74 -7.64
N ILE A 195 8.75 22.57 -8.28
CA ILE A 195 8.17 22.43 -9.62
C ILE A 195 6.69 22.83 -9.61
N CYS A 196 5.91 22.37 -8.62
CA CYS A 196 4.49 22.74 -8.50
C CYS A 196 4.31 24.24 -8.31
N ASP A 197 5.15 24.87 -7.48
CA ASP A 197 5.11 26.33 -7.25
C ASP A 197 5.44 27.12 -8.52
N GLU A 198 6.41 26.65 -9.31
CA GLU A 198 6.80 27.30 -10.57
C GLU A 198 5.66 27.35 -11.59
N VAL A 199 4.80 26.34 -11.63
CA VAL A 199 3.71 26.25 -12.61
C VAL A 199 2.31 26.52 -12.02
N GLY A 200 2.21 26.74 -10.70
CA GLY A 200 0.94 26.97 -10.00
C GLY A 200 0.06 25.72 -9.90
N ALA A 201 0.66 24.52 -9.84
CA ALA A 201 -0.05 23.25 -9.74
C ALA A 201 -0.27 22.82 -8.28
N ILE A 202 -1.38 22.13 -8.01
CA ILE A 202 -1.60 21.41 -6.76
C ILE A 202 -0.59 20.25 -6.66
N MET A 203 0.14 20.18 -5.55
CA MET A 203 1.00 19.05 -5.24
C MET A 203 0.19 17.97 -4.52
N TRP A 204 -0.09 16.88 -5.19
CA TRP A 204 -0.70 15.70 -4.61
C TRP A 204 0.33 14.59 -4.44
N VAL A 205 0.37 14.00 -3.23
CA VAL A 205 1.20 12.83 -2.96
C VAL A 205 0.32 11.63 -2.66
N ASP A 206 0.36 10.60 -3.53
CA ASP A 206 -0.19 9.28 -3.20
C ASP A 206 0.85 8.49 -2.41
N ALA A 207 0.70 8.54 -1.08
CA ALA A 207 1.59 7.90 -0.13
C ALA A 207 1.16 6.47 0.24
N ALA A 208 0.25 5.85 -0.53
CA ALA A 208 -0.37 4.57 -0.18
C ALA A 208 0.65 3.48 0.17
N HIS A 209 1.77 3.43 -0.53
CA HIS A 209 2.78 2.41 -0.28
C HIS A 209 3.68 2.71 0.92
N PHE A 210 3.98 3.97 1.20
CA PHE A 210 5.03 4.32 2.15
C PHE A 210 4.55 5.12 3.38
N ILE A 211 3.27 5.49 3.48
CA ILE A 211 2.76 6.28 4.61
C ILE A 211 3.01 5.61 5.98
N GLY A 212 3.03 4.29 6.05
CA GLY A 212 3.39 3.57 7.27
C GLY A 212 4.84 3.78 7.69
N LEU A 213 5.77 3.94 6.73
CA LEU A 213 7.16 4.29 7.02
C LEU A 213 7.27 5.73 7.53
N VAL A 214 6.46 6.65 6.98
CA VAL A 214 6.34 8.04 7.46
C VAL A 214 5.80 8.06 8.89
N ALA A 215 4.72 7.32 9.18
CA ALA A 215 4.14 7.18 10.51
C ALA A 215 5.17 6.69 11.54
N GLY A 216 5.99 5.72 11.14
CA GLY A 216 7.10 5.20 11.95
C GLY A 216 8.37 6.06 11.97
N LYS A 217 8.36 7.24 11.33
CA LYS A 217 9.51 8.16 11.23
C LYS A 217 10.76 7.50 10.63
N ALA A 218 10.58 6.53 9.74
CA ALA A 218 11.67 5.82 9.09
C ALA A 218 12.12 6.47 7.78
N ILE A 219 11.26 7.29 7.16
CA ILE A 219 11.55 8.09 5.97
C ILE A 219 10.97 9.50 6.11
N PRO A 220 11.41 10.47 5.29
CA PRO A 220 10.87 11.83 5.27
C PRO A 220 9.36 11.86 4.98
N SER A 221 8.65 12.82 5.61
CA SER A 221 7.21 13.03 5.41
C SER A 221 6.95 13.92 4.20
N PRO A 222 5.96 13.59 3.34
CA PRO A 222 5.49 14.49 2.29
C PRO A 222 4.59 15.62 2.80
N VAL A 223 4.01 15.48 4.02
CA VAL A 223 2.98 16.38 4.55
C VAL A 223 3.40 17.86 4.60
N PRO A 224 4.65 18.22 4.97
CA PRO A 224 5.08 19.61 4.95
C PRO A 224 5.12 20.27 3.56
N TYR A 225 5.23 19.47 2.50
CA TYR A 225 5.39 19.95 1.12
C TYR A 225 4.09 19.89 0.32
N ALA A 226 3.30 18.83 0.51
CA ALA A 226 2.12 18.55 -0.28
C ALA A 226 0.92 19.44 0.09
N ASP A 227 0.09 19.78 -0.91
CA ASP A 227 -1.22 20.37 -0.66
C ASP A 227 -2.22 19.32 -0.17
N VAL A 228 -2.08 18.09 -0.71
CA VAL A 228 -2.91 16.94 -0.34
C VAL A 228 -2.09 15.65 -0.38
N VAL A 229 -2.33 14.77 0.60
CA VAL A 229 -1.73 13.43 0.68
C VAL A 229 -2.85 12.41 0.80
N SER A 230 -2.95 11.49 -0.16
CA SER A 230 -3.87 10.36 -0.08
C SER A 230 -3.12 9.07 0.22
N PHE A 231 -3.77 8.13 0.88
CA PHE A 231 -3.16 6.83 1.15
C PHE A 231 -4.16 5.74 1.52
N THR A 232 -3.68 4.49 1.48
CA THR A 232 -4.37 3.32 2.01
C THR A 232 -3.96 3.05 3.45
N THR A 233 -4.87 2.48 4.23
CA THR A 233 -4.63 2.18 5.65
C THR A 233 -4.11 0.76 5.91
N HIS A 234 -4.17 -0.14 4.93
CA HIS A 234 -3.96 -1.59 5.10
C HIS A 234 -2.61 -2.12 4.62
N LYS A 235 -1.69 -1.27 4.14
CA LYS A 235 -0.36 -1.69 3.66
C LYS A 235 0.66 -1.64 4.83
N VAL A 236 1.75 -0.90 4.69
CA VAL A 236 2.74 -0.76 5.77
C VAL A 236 2.11 -0.23 7.05
N LEU A 237 1.06 0.59 6.97
CA LEU A 237 0.34 1.13 8.13
C LEU A 237 -0.37 0.06 9.00
N ARG A 238 -0.59 -1.16 8.49
CA ARG A 238 -1.22 -2.30 9.18
C ARG A 238 -2.65 -2.09 9.68
N GLY A 239 -3.37 -1.12 9.15
CA GLY A 239 -4.75 -0.84 9.50
C GLY A 239 -5.77 -1.69 8.74
N PRO A 240 -7.06 -1.40 8.90
CA PRO A 240 -8.11 -2.04 8.11
C PRO A 240 -8.02 -1.62 6.65
N ARG A 241 -8.64 -2.38 5.75
CA ARG A 241 -8.80 -1.92 4.37
C ARG A 241 -9.61 -0.64 4.36
N GLY A 242 -9.06 0.39 3.71
CA GLY A 242 -9.63 1.72 3.64
C GLY A 242 -8.65 2.72 3.03
N GLY A 243 -9.07 3.97 2.93
CA GLY A 243 -8.26 5.11 2.53
C GLY A 243 -8.40 6.28 3.49
N MET A 244 -7.49 7.24 3.39
CA MET A 244 -7.53 8.51 4.11
C MET A 244 -6.93 9.60 3.24
N ILE A 245 -7.29 10.85 3.53
CA ILE A 245 -6.73 12.04 2.88
C ILE A 245 -6.30 13.02 3.98
N LEU A 246 -5.08 13.51 3.88
CA LEU A 246 -4.58 14.64 4.66
C LEU A 246 -4.45 15.84 3.74
N SER A 247 -4.68 17.04 4.25
CA SER A 247 -4.49 18.26 3.45
C SER A 247 -4.11 19.46 4.31
N LYS A 248 -3.69 20.53 3.66
CA LYS A 248 -3.65 21.86 4.27
C LYS A 248 -5.07 22.31 4.63
N ALA A 249 -5.20 23.20 5.60
CA ALA A 249 -6.50 23.69 6.09
C ALA A 249 -7.33 24.36 4.99
N GLU A 250 -6.69 25.09 4.09
CA GLU A 250 -7.36 25.78 2.97
C GLU A 250 -8.08 24.84 2.00
N HIS A 251 -7.67 23.56 1.92
CA HIS A 251 -8.26 22.55 1.06
C HIS A 251 -9.30 21.66 1.75
N ALA A 252 -9.46 21.78 3.07
CA ALA A 252 -10.32 20.93 3.88
C ALA A 252 -11.76 20.84 3.34
N ALA A 253 -12.38 21.99 3.10
CA ALA A 253 -13.76 22.03 2.62
C ALA A 253 -13.94 21.41 1.22
N ALA A 254 -12.95 21.56 0.33
CA ALA A 254 -12.99 20.97 -1.01
C ALA A 254 -12.85 19.44 -0.93
N ILE A 255 -11.94 18.94 -0.10
CA ILE A 255 -11.74 17.50 0.12
C ILE A 255 -12.98 16.87 0.77
N ASP A 256 -13.52 17.47 1.83
CA ASP A 256 -14.70 16.93 2.51
C ASP A 256 -15.90 16.86 1.56
N LYS A 257 -16.15 17.94 0.79
CA LYS A 257 -17.21 17.96 -0.20
C LYS A 257 -17.00 16.92 -1.32
N ALA A 258 -15.77 16.69 -1.73
CA ALA A 258 -15.43 15.71 -2.75
C ALA A 258 -15.62 14.27 -2.26
N VAL A 259 -15.31 13.99 -0.98
CA VAL A 259 -15.57 12.69 -0.37
C VAL A 259 -17.07 12.49 -0.19
N PHE A 260 -17.74 13.37 0.54
CA PHE A 260 -19.17 13.33 0.76
C PHE A 260 -19.77 14.74 0.59
N PRO A 261 -20.80 14.90 -0.22
CA PRO A 261 -21.55 13.90 -0.99
C PRO A 261 -20.98 13.63 -2.42
N GLY A 262 -19.79 14.15 -2.73
CA GLY A 262 -19.29 14.19 -4.10
C GLY A 262 -19.07 12.80 -4.71
N MET A 263 -18.47 11.89 -3.96
CA MET A 263 -18.03 10.61 -4.49
C MET A 263 -18.62 9.39 -3.79
N GLN A 264 -18.89 9.46 -2.50
CA GLN A 264 -19.48 8.37 -1.73
C GLN A 264 -20.62 8.86 -0.84
N GLY A 265 -21.45 7.91 -0.38
CA GLY A 265 -22.47 8.12 0.66
C GLY A 265 -21.87 7.90 2.05
N GLY A 266 -22.58 7.13 2.91
CA GLY A 266 -22.13 6.89 4.28
C GLY A 266 -20.78 6.20 4.39
N PRO A 267 -19.93 6.61 5.33
CA PRO A 267 -18.68 5.93 5.63
C PRO A 267 -18.92 4.57 6.29
N ILE A 268 -17.95 3.68 6.17
CA ILE A 268 -17.94 2.37 6.86
C ILE A 268 -17.42 2.62 8.27
N MET A 269 -18.32 2.81 9.27
CA MET A 269 -17.94 3.26 10.60
C MET A 269 -17.10 2.24 11.37
N SER A 270 -17.29 0.95 11.14
CA SER A 270 -16.39 -0.10 11.68
C SER A 270 -14.95 0.04 11.15
N ALA A 271 -14.79 0.40 9.87
CA ALA A 271 -13.49 0.68 9.31
C ALA A 271 -12.88 1.97 9.85
N VAL A 272 -13.69 3.02 10.09
CA VAL A 272 -13.22 4.27 10.74
C VAL A 272 -12.70 3.96 12.14
N ALA A 273 -13.40 3.17 12.94
CA ALA A 273 -12.92 2.72 14.24
C ALA A 273 -11.62 1.90 14.14
N GLY A 274 -11.53 0.98 13.16
CA GLY A 274 -10.30 0.24 12.88
C GLY A 274 -9.13 1.15 12.49
N LYS A 275 -9.36 2.22 11.72
CA LYS A 275 -8.36 3.23 11.40
C LYS A 275 -7.89 3.96 12.65
N ALA A 276 -8.82 4.35 13.54
CA ALA A 276 -8.48 4.98 14.81
C ALA A 276 -7.55 4.12 15.68
N ILE A 277 -7.79 2.81 15.74
CA ILE A 277 -6.93 1.86 16.47
C ILE A 277 -5.56 1.77 15.81
N ALA A 278 -5.51 1.56 14.49
CA ALA A 278 -4.25 1.45 13.77
C ALA A 278 -3.37 2.71 13.92
N LEU A 279 -3.97 3.90 13.89
CA LEU A 279 -3.24 5.16 14.11
C LEU A 279 -2.65 5.25 15.52
N ALA A 280 -3.36 4.74 16.55
CA ALA A 280 -2.81 4.66 17.90
C ALA A 280 -1.63 3.69 17.99
N GLU A 281 -1.73 2.52 17.32
CA GLU A 281 -0.62 1.56 17.24
C GLU A 281 0.60 2.18 16.54
N CYS A 282 0.38 2.93 15.45
CA CYS A 282 1.45 3.60 14.71
C CYS A 282 2.15 4.72 15.50
N ALA A 283 1.52 5.29 16.50
CA ALA A 283 2.11 6.33 17.35
C ALA A 283 3.10 5.78 18.39
N THR A 284 3.29 4.46 18.48
CA THR A 284 4.11 3.83 19.52
C THR A 284 5.59 3.70 19.11
N PRO A 285 6.53 3.65 20.09
CA PRO A 285 7.93 3.33 19.83
C PRO A 285 8.13 1.96 19.17
N ALA A 286 7.29 1.00 19.49
CA ALA A 286 7.32 -0.33 18.89
C ALA A 286 7.05 -0.28 17.38
N TYR A 287 6.12 0.57 16.95
CA TYR A 287 5.85 0.78 15.53
C TYR A 287 6.99 1.52 14.82
N GLN A 288 7.64 2.47 15.49
CA GLN A 288 8.82 3.14 14.91
C GLN A 288 9.97 2.14 14.66
N LYS A 289 10.17 1.21 15.60
CA LYS A 289 11.13 0.11 15.41
C LYS A 289 10.71 -0.77 14.22
N TYR A 290 9.45 -1.20 14.17
CA TYR A 290 8.91 -1.98 13.07
C TYR A 290 9.15 -1.33 11.70
N ALA A 291 8.86 -0.03 11.56
CA ALA A 291 9.03 0.68 10.30
C ALA A 291 10.50 0.72 9.83
N LYS A 292 11.44 0.85 10.77
CA LYS A 292 12.88 0.76 10.48
C LYS A 292 13.29 -0.66 10.09
N ASP A 293 12.81 -1.66 10.82
CA ASP A 293 13.09 -3.07 10.54
C ASP A 293 12.56 -3.49 9.16
N VAL A 294 11.41 -2.94 8.72
CA VAL A 294 10.87 -3.17 7.37
C VAL A 294 11.87 -2.74 6.30
N ILE A 295 12.48 -1.57 6.43
CA ILE A 295 13.48 -1.08 5.46
C ILE A 295 14.75 -1.95 5.51
N VAL A 296 15.26 -2.24 6.70
CA VAL A 296 16.46 -3.08 6.87
C VAL A 296 16.24 -4.47 6.26
N ASN A 297 15.08 -5.06 6.49
CA ASN A 297 14.70 -6.35 5.91
C ASN A 297 14.59 -6.27 4.38
N ALA A 298 14.01 -5.19 3.83
CA ALA A 298 13.92 -5.01 2.38
C ALA A 298 15.29 -4.89 1.74
N GLN A 299 16.21 -4.14 2.35
CA GLN A 299 17.60 -4.02 1.91
C GLN A 299 18.31 -5.36 1.96
N SER A 300 18.17 -6.10 3.06
CA SER A 300 18.78 -7.43 3.21
C SER A 300 18.24 -8.43 2.19
N LEU A 301 16.91 -8.46 1.96
CA LEU A 301 16.30 -9.31 0.94
C LEU A 301 16.81 -8.95 -0.46
N CYS A 302 16.89 -7.66 -0.76
CA CYS A 302 17.39 -7.15 -2.04
C CYS A 302 18.83 -7.61 -2.29
N THR A 303 19.74 -7.35 -1.36
CA THR A 303 21.15 -7.77 -1.45
C THR A 303 21.31 -9.29 -1.55
N ALA A 304 20.48 -10.05 -0.83
CA ALA A 304 20.52 -11.51 -0.90
C ALA A 304 20.02 -12.05 -2.25
N LEU A 305 19.03 -11.41 -2.89
CA LEU A 305 18.58 -11.76 -4.24
C LEU A 305 19.64 -11.40 -5.30
N GLU A 306 20.40 -10.32 -5.10
CA GLU A 306 21.55 -9.99 -5.96
C GLU A 306 22.66 -11.05 -5.84
N ALA A 307 22.94 -11.55 -4.63
CA ALA A 307 23.88 -12.65 -4.42
C ALA A 307 23.44 -13.97 -5.09
N GLU A 308 22.13 -14.14 -5.30
CA GLU A 308 21.55 -15.26 -6.06
C GLU A 308 21.60 -15.03 -7.60
N GLY A 309 22.19 -13.93 -8.05
CA GLY A 309 22.43 -13.60 -9.46
C GLY A 309 21.33 -12.78 -10.13
N MET A 310 20.39 -12.21 -9.41
CA MET A 310 19.36 -11.29 -9.91
C MET A 310 19.87 -9.84 -9.82
N ARG A 311 19.15 -8.88 -10.42
CA ARG A 311 19.54 -7.47 -10.41
C ARG A 311 18.49 -6.64 -9.68
N ALA A 312 18.91 -5.84 -8.72
CA ALA A 312 18.04 -4.84 -8.11
C ALA A 312 17.84 -3.63 -9.06
N VAL A 313 16.60 -3.25 -9.31
CA VAL A 313 16.25 -2.02 -10.01
C VAL A 313 16.66 -0.83 -9.16
N SER A 314 17.14 0.25 -9.77
CA SER A 314 17.68 1.46 -9.12
C SER A 314 18.85 1.20 -8.15
N GLY A 315 19.54 0.08 -8.28
CA GLY A 315 20.69 -0.26 -7.43
C GLY A 315 20.32 -0.63 -5.99
N GLY A 316 19.07 -1.00 -5.71
CA GLY A 316 18.65 -1.45 -4.39
C GLY A 316 17.32 -0.85 -3.93
N THR A 317 17.12 -0.75 -2.59
CA THR A 317 15.90 -0.17 -2.03
C THR A 317 16.18 0.73 -0.82
N GLN A 318 15.36 1.78 -0.69
CA GLN A 318 15.32 2.69 0.45
C GLN A 318 13.97 2.63 1.18
N THR A 319 13.09 1.70 0.77
CA THR A 319 11.71 1.59 1.25
C THR A 319 11.39 0.16 1.72
N HIS A 320 10.11 -0.19 1.74
CA HIS A 320 9.60 -1.51 2.16
C HIS A 320 9.59 -2.56 1.06
N LEU A 321 9.90 -2.18 -0.16
CA LEU A 321 9.83 -3.05 -1.34
C LEU A 321 11.14 -3.01 -2.12
N ALA A 322 11.41 -4.11 -2.83
CA ALA A 322 12.42 -4.17 -3.88
C ALA A 322 11.75 -4.59 -5.20
N LEU A 323 12.21 -3.99 -6.29
CA LEU A 323 11.88 -4.40 -7.65
C LEU A 323 13.10 -5.11 -8.22
N ILE A 324 12.92 -6.35 -8.62
CA ILE A 324 14.01 -7.25 -9.00
C ILE A 324 13.85 -7.66 -10.47
N ASP A 325 14.85 -7.35 -11.27
CA ASP A 325 15.00 -7.83 -12.63
C ASP A 325 15.52 -9.28 -12.59
N ILE A 326 14.75 -10.21 -13.12
CA ILE A 326 15.03 -11.64 -13.07
C ILE A 326 15.47 -12.22 -14.42
N ARG A 327 15.74 -11.39 -15.44
CA ARG A 327 16.13 -11.87 -16.79
C ARG A 327 17.36 -12.78 -16.77
N SER A 328 18.28 -12.57 -15.82
CA SER A 328 19.45 -13.42 -15.60
C SER A 328 19.10 -14.89 -15.27
N THR A 329 17.88 -15.14 -14.75
CA THR A 329 17.44 -16.50 -14.42
C THR A 329 16.93 -17.30 -15.61
N GLY A 330 16.75 -16.67 -16.77
CA GLY A 330 16.21 -17.28 -17.98
C GLY A 330 14.69 -17.47 -17.99
N VAL A 331 13.96 -16.95 -16.97
CA VAL A 331 12.49 -16.99 -16.94
C VAL A 331 11.92 -15.57 -16.87
N ASN A 332 10.67 -15.40 -17.26
CA ASN A 332 9.96 -14.13 -17.17
C ASN A 332 9.19 -14.01 -15.84
N GLY A 333 8.67 -12.81 -15.57
CA GLY A 333 7.98 -12.51 -14.32
C GLY A 333 6.74 -13.37 -14.09
N LYS A 334 5.98 -13.71 -15.15
CA LYS A 334 4.79 -14.56 -15.04
C LYS A 334 5.16 -15.98 -14.56
N VAL A 335 6.19 -16.57 -15.16
CA VAL A 335 6.66 -17.90 -14.77
C VAL A 335 7.21 -17.89 -13.35
N ALA A 336 7.96 -16.84 -12.98
CA ALA A 336 8.47 -16.69 -11.61
C ALA A 336 7.35 -16.59 -10.56
N ASP A 337 6.31 -15.83 -10.83
CA ASP A 337 5.12 -15.69 -9.98
C ASP A 337 4.42 -17.06 -9.78
N GLU A 338 4.18 -17.79 -10.87
CA GLU A 338 3.56 -19.11 -10.83
C GLU A 338 4.40 -20.14 -10.05
N ARG A 339 5.72 -20.20 -10.28
CA ARG A 339 6.64 -21.11 -9.58
C ARG A 339 6.78 -20.80 -8.09
N CYS A 340 6.91 -19.52 -7.74
CA CYS A 340 6.94 -19.09 -6.35
C CYS A 340 5.62 -19.42 -5.66
N GLY A 341 4.47 -19.18 -6.30
CA GLY A 341 3.16 -19.53 -5.79
C GLY A 341 3.01 -21.01 -5.50
N ALA A 342 3.48 -21.90 -6.40
CA ALA A 342 3.50 -23.35 -6.19
C ALA A 342 4.33 -23.75 -4.96
N ALA A 343 5.42 -23.03 -4.68
CA ALA A 343 6.29 -23.21 -3.52
C ALA A 343 5.78 -22.54 -2.23
N GLY A 344 4.59 -21.93 -2.23
CA GLY A 344 4.05 -21.24 -1.04
C GLY A 344 4.67 -19.86 -0.78
N ILE A 345 5.31 -19.27 -1.78
CA ILE A 345 5.91 -17.93 -1.71
C ILE A 345 5.02 -16.97 -2.52
N VAL A 346 4.34 -16.05 -1.84
CA VAL A 346 3.38 -15.13 -2.45
C VAL A 346 4.07 -13.80 -2.74
N LEU A 347 4.35 -13.56 -4.00
CA LEU A 347 4.91 -12.31 -4.54
C LEU A 347 4.12 -11.93 -5.81
N ASN A 348 4.51 -10.89 -6.53
CA ASN A 348 3.87 -10.60 -7.81
C ASN A 348 4.89 -10.31 -8.91
N LYS A 349 4.57 -10.75 -10.14
CA LYS A 349 5.26 -10.24 -11.32
C LYS A 349 5.10 -8.74 -11.44
N ASN A 350 6.13 -8.06 -11.93
CA ASN A 350 6.12 -6.62 -12.11
C ASN A 350 6.99 -6.20 -13.29
N SER A 351 6.51 -5.25 -14.10
CA SER A 351 7.37 -4.65 -15.11
C SER A 351 8.54 -3.92 -14.44
N ILE A 352 9.70 -4.01 -15.04
CA ILE A 352 10.84 -3.15 -14.71
C ILE A 352 10.80 -1.88 -15.58
N PRO A 353 11.47 -0.78 -15.22
CA PRO A 353 11.61 0.35 -16.14
C PRO A 353 12.20 -0.07 -17.47
N TYR A 354 11.63 0.43 -18.57
CA TYR A 354 12.02 0.08 -19.94
C TYR A 354 11.95 -1.43 -20.22
N ASP A 355 10.97 -2.10 -19.63
CA ASP A 355 10.77 -3.55 -19.78
C ASP A 355 10.55 -3.93 -21.25
N PRO A 356 11.34 -4.87 -21.81
CA PRO A 356 11.13 -5.35 -23.17
C PRO A 356 9.88 -6.24 -23.32
N GLU A 357 9.35 -6.77 -22.20
CA GLU A 357 8.22 -7.68 -22.17
C GLU A 357 6.89 -6.93 -22.04
N ALA A 358 5.82 -7.54 -22.53
CA ALA A 358 4.47 -7.03 -22.35
C ALA A 358 4.07 -7.01 -20.84
N PRO A 359 3.19 -6.08 -20.40
CA PRO A 359 2.75 -5.99 -19.00
C PRO A 359 2.09 -7.27 -18.43
N SER A 360 1.59 -8.16 -19.29
CA SER A 360 1.03 -9.46 -18.88
C SER A 360 2.08 -10.52 -18.58
N VAL A 361 3.34 -10.32 -19.06
CA VAL A 361 4.48 -11.24 -18.93
C VAL A 361 5.49 -10.71 -17.92
N THR A 362 6.03 -9.51 -18.16
CA THR A 362 7.03 -8.79 -17.38
C THR A 362 8.40 -9.45 -17.27
N SER A 363 9.43 -8.66 -16.97
CA SER A 363 10.82 -9.15 -16.78
C SER A 363 11.25 -9.14 -15.31
N GLY A 364 10.38 -8.74 -14.40
CA GLY A 364 10.70 -8.60 -12.99
C GLY A 364 9.66 -9.18 -12.05
N ILE A 365 10.05 -9.19 -10.79
CA ILE A 365 9.18 -9.45 -9.63
C ILE A 365 9.28 -8.29 -8.65
N ARG A 366 8.18 -8.02 -7.94
CA ARG A 366 8.17 -7.10 -6.81
C ARG A 366 8.02 -7.91 -5.51
N VAL A 367 8.90 -7.63 -4.56
CA VAL A 367 8.88 -8.23 -3.22
C VAL A 367 8.85 -7.14 -2.16
N GLY A 368 8.18 -7.39 -1.06
CA GLY A 368 8.10 -6.47 0.07
C GLY A 368 8.16 -7.19 1.40
N THR A 369 8.56 -6.48 2.44
CA THR A 369 8.85 -7.05 3.75
C THR A 369 7.88 -6.65 4.89
N PRO A 370 6.80 -5.86 4.67
CA PRO A 370 5.92 -5.47 5.77
C PRO A 370 5.31 -6.66 6.52
N ALA A 371 4.79 -7.65 5.80
CA ALA A 371 4.12 -8.81 6.40
C ALA A 371 5.11 -9.71 7.16
N THR A 372 6.23 -10.05 6.55
CA THR A 372 7.28 -10.88 7.20
C THR A 372 7.90 -10.18 8.42
N THR A 373 8.07 -8.85 8.36
CA THR A 373 8.53 -8.07 9.52
C THR A 373 7.46 -8.04 10.63
N THR A 374 6.17 -7.98 10.28
CA THR A 374 5.07 -8.09 11.26
C THR A 374 5.08 -9.45 11.95
N GLN A 375 5.47 -10.52 11.24
CA GLN A 375 5.67 -11.85 11.83
C GLN A 375 6.88 -11.94 12.77
N GLY A 376 7.79 -10.95 12.74
CA GLY A 376 9.00 -10.95 13.55
C GLY A 376 10.24 -11.53 12.87
N MET A 377 10.17 -11.76 11.54
CA MET A 377 11.33 -12.16 10.75
C MET A 377 12.33 -11.02 10.63
N GLY A 378 13.62 -11.34 10.65
CA GLY A 378 14.72 -10.39 10.57
C GLY A 378 15.65 -10.67 9.39
N VAL A 379 16.84 -10.06 9.44
CA VAL A 379 17.84 -10.09 8.36
C VAL A 379 18.23 -11.52 7.96
N GLU A 380 18.37 -12.44 8.90
CA GLU A 380 18.77 -13.82 8.60
C GLU A 380 17.66 -14.57 7.86
N GLU A 381 16.40 -14.31 8.22
CA GLU A 381 15.27 -14.88 7.51
C GLU A 381 15.16 -14.31 6.09
N MET A 382 15.54 -13.05 5.86
CA MET A 382 15.57 -12.46 4.52
C MET A 382 16.54 -13.16 3.58
N LYS A 383 17.70 -13.59 4.08
CA LYS A 383 18.66 -14.41 3.32
C LYS A 383 18.07 -15.78 2.96
N THR A 384 17.41 -16.41 3.91
CA THR A 384 16.71 -17.70 3.70
C THR A 384 15.61 -17.54 2.64
N ILE A 385 14.80 -16.48 2.74
CA ILE A 385 13.73 -16.16 1.78
C ILE A 385 14.28 -15.95 0.37
N ALA A 386 15.39 -15.22 0.22
CA ALA A 386 16.04 -15.03 -1.09
C ALA A 386 16.46 -16.35 -1.72
N SER A 387 17.08 -17.25 -0.94
CA SER A 387 17.44 -18.59 -1.41
C SER A 387 16.22 -19.41 -1.80
N LEU A 388 15.12 -19.35 -1.04
CA LEU A 388 13.87 -20.05 -1.37
C LEU A 388 13.26 -19.53 -2.69
N ILE A 389 13.23 -18.20 -2.90
CA ILE A 389 12.79 -17.56 -4.12
C ILE A 389 13.65 -18.03 -5.31
N SER A 390 14.97 -17.96 -5.17
CA SER A 390 15.91 -18.35 -6.22
C SER A 390 15.74 -19.82 -6.62
N ARG A 391 15.63 -20.72 -5.65
CA ARG A 391 15.37 -22.15 -5.87
C ARG A 391 14.04 -22.37 -6.57
N ALA A 392 12.98 -21.68 -6.16
CA ALA A 392 11.65 -21.81 -6.74
C ALA A 392 11.63 -21.33 -8.21
N ILE A 393 12.29 -20.21 -8.53
CA ILE A 393 12.32 -19.65 -9.86
C ILE A 393 13.11 -20.57 -10.83
N LYS A 394 14.23 -21.13 -10.37
CA LYS A 394 15.17 -21.90 -11.19
C LYS A 394 14.72 -23.33 -11.53
N THR A 395 13.60 -23.81 -10.98
CA THR A 395 13.08 -25.17 -11.28
C THR A 395 11.66 -25.12 -11.84
N ASP A 396 11.29 -26.11 -12.63
CA ASP A 396 9.91 -26.40 -13.06
C ASP A 396 9.41 -27.75 -12.53
N ASP A 397 10.22 -28.44 -11.74
CA ASP A 397 9.88 -29.72 -11.13
C ASP A 397 8.91 -29.53 -9.96
N ALA A 398 7.73 -30.16 -10.05
CA ALA A 398 6.70 -30.12 -9.02
C ALA A 398 7.16 -30.74 -7.69
N SER A 399 8.03 -31.75 -7.71
CA SER A 399 8.57 -32.37 -6.50
C SER A 399 9.54 -31.44 -5.77
N ALA A 400 10.35 -30.69 -6.53
CA ALA A 400 11.22 -29.65 -5.98
C ALA A 400 10.40 -28.50 -5.38
N HIS A 401 9.32 -28.06 -6.04
CA HIS A 401 8.41 -27.04 -5.45
C HIS A 401 7.76 -27.54 -4.17
N ALA A 402 7.36 -28.81 -4.09
CA ALA A 402 6.81 -29.37 -2.86
C ALA A 402 7.84 -29.41 -1.71
N ALA A 403 9.10 -29.71 -2.02
CA ALA A 403 10.19 -29.66 -1.03
C ALA A 403 10.44 -28.21 -0.55
N ILE A 404 10.50 -27.24 -1.47
CA ILE A 404 10.64 -25.83 -1.10
C ILE A 404 9.45 -25.37 -0.26
N LYS A 405 8.23 -25.77 -0.59
CA LYS A 405 7.03 -25.47 0.23
C LYS A 405 7.13 -26.03 1.63
N SER A 406 7.73 -27.20 1.83
CA SER A 406 8.02 -27.75 3.16
C SER A 406 9.00 -26.85 3.92
N ASP A 407 10.06 -26.35 3.26
CA ASP A 407 11.01 -25.40 3.87
C ASP A 407 10.31 -24.08 4.24
N VAL A 408 9.41 -23.57 3.38
CA VAL A 408 8.58 -22.39 3.65
C VAL A 408 7.71 -22.61 4.90
N HIS A 409 7.04 -23.75 5.01
CA HIS A 409 6.25 -24.08 6.19
C HIS A 409 7.09 -24.19 7.46
N ALA A 410 8.29 -24.76 7.37
CA ALA A 410 9.22 -24.84 8.50
C ALA A 410 9.68 -23.44 8.96
N LEU A 411 9.92 -22.54 8.01
CA LEU A 411 10.28 -21.16 8.32
C LEU A 411 9.11 -20.41 8.97
N THR A 412 7.92 -20.43 8.36
CA THR A 412 6.74 -19.69 8.86
C THR A 412 6.26 -20.23 10.22
N ALA A 413 6.43 -21.52 10.50
CA ALA A 413 6.10 -22.12 11.81
C ALA A 413 6.92 -21.54 12.98
N ARG A 414 8.10 -20.99 12.71
CA ARG A 414 8.93 -20.29 13.71
C ARG A 414 8.41 -18.89 14.03
N PHE A 415 7.63 -18.30 13.14
CA PHE A 415 7.13 -16.92 13.19
C PHE A 415 5.59 -16.88 13.00
N PRO A 416 4.84 -17.55 13.84
CA PRO A 416 3.41 -17.71 13.64
C PRO A 416 2.66 -16.42 13.92
N ILE A 417 1.69 -16.10 13.05
CA ILE A 417 0.72 -15.01 13.25
C ILE A 417 -0.58 -15.56 13.83
N TYR A 418 -1.34 -14.68 14.48
CA TYR A 418 -2.71 -14.97 14.94
C TYR A 418 -2.79 -16.26 15.79
N GLN A 419 -1.82 -16.42 16.69
CA GLN A 419 -1.92 -17.47 17.71
C GLN A 419 -3.10 -17.21 18.65
N ALA A 420 -3.70 -18.31 19.15
CA ALA A 420 -4.81 -18.26 20.09
C ALA A 420 -4.40 -17.67 21.45
#